data_f26d779981b21eb3e7efa50da7d1926d
#
_entry.id   f26d779981b21eb3e7efa50da7d1926d
#
_cell.length_a   1.000
_cell.length_b   1.000
_cell.length_c   1.000
_cell.angle_alpha   90.00
_cell.angle_beta   90.00
_cell.angle_gamma   90.00
#
_symmetry.space_group_name_H-M   'P 1'
#
loop_
_entity.id
_entity.type
_entity.pdbx_description
1 polymer ?
#
loop_
_entity_poly.entity_id
_entity_poly.type
_entity_poly.pdbx_seq_one_letter_code
_entity_poly.pdbx_strand_id
1 'polypeptide(L)'
;MDGDTWLQTVRSVHIIGAGLRSDRPAHRAFHDAGDMGYRMIPVHPRDAGNTILGRPVRSHPWQNEEPELFVLFLSPDRVFASLREWLLEGRKIPFVWLQPGAEREDVLEFLENAGIRYSEGRCWVVTVTEGDLRCNQPLDAVPWFLQTVAQDGSECSLWRAFESGYDHARDEPLEWVGDLYDLEDSDETIARYVRSLRQENETLLDAAYRLSK
;
A
#
# COMPACT_ATOMS: atom_id res chain seq x y z
N MET A 1 -26.40 -10.26 -7.86
CA MET A 1 -25.26 -9.39 -8.21
C MET A 1 -24.18 -10.34 -8.68
N ASP A 2 -23.68 -10.14 -9.88
CA ASP A 2 -22.61 -10.97 -10.43
C ASP A 2 -21.40 -10.91 -9.49
N GLY A 3 -20.85 -12.08 -9.14
CA GLY A 3 -20.05 -12.32 -7.95
C GLY A 3 -18.92 -11.34 -7.65
N ASP A 4 -18.27 -10.70 -8.66
CA ASP A 4 -17.06 -9.88 -8.46
C ASP A 4 -17.23 -8.40 -8.88
N THR A 5 -18.38 -7.98 -9.34
CA THR A 5 -18.61 -6.58 -9.79
C THR A 5 -18.41 -5.53 -8.69
N TRP A 6 -18.46 -5.93 -7.42
CA TRP A 6 -18.14 -5.06 -6.30
C TRP A 6 -16.69 -4.55 -6.34
N LEU A 7 -15.75 -5.29 -6.99
CA LEU A 7 -14.38 -4.84 -7.18
C LEU A 7 -14.30 -3.51 -7.93
N GLN A 8 -15.23 -3.23 -8.83
CA GLN A 8 -15.28 -1.95 -9.55
C GLN A 8 -15.53 -0.74 -8.64
N THR A 9 -16.02 -0.95 -7.41
CA THR A 9 -16.22 0.11 -6.41
C THR A 9 -15.01 0.30 -5.49
N VAL A 10 -14.05 -0.63 -5.51
CA VAL A 10 -12.78 -0.53 -4.79
C VAL A 10 -11.88 0.48 -5.50
N ARG A 11 -11.33 1.44 -4.79
CA ARG A 11 -10.42 2.46 -5.34
C ARG A 11 -8.97 2.16 -5.00
N SER A 12 -8.70 1.65 -3.79
CA SER A 12 -7.35 1.34 -3.32
C SER A 12 -7.17 -0.15 -3.03
N VAL A 13 -6.07 -0.71 -3.53
CA VAL A 13 -5.72 -2.13 -3.39
C VAL A 13 -4.30 -2.26 -2.86
N HIS A 14 -4.17 -2.80 -1.65
CA HIS A 14 -2.86 -3.05 -1.05
C HIS A 14 -2.34 -4.43 -1.48
N ILE A 15 -1.22 -4.44 -2.20
CA ILE A 15 -0.55 -5.67 -2.65
C ILE A 15 0.50 -6.06 -1.60
N ILE A 16 0.11 -6.95 -0.70
CA ILE A 16 0.95 -7.36 0.43
C ILE A 16 1.97 -8.41 -0.02
N GLY A 17 3.24 -8.15 0.22
CA GLY A 17 4.37 -8.96 -0.24
C GLY A 17 4.99 -8.46 -1.55
N ALA A 18 4.56 -7.29 -2.04
CA ALA A 18 5.09 -6.66 -3.25
C ALA A 18 6.41 -5.94 -2.97
N GLY A 19 7.51 -6.62 -3.21
CA GLY A 19 8.87 -6.08 -3.13
C GLY A 19 9.53 -5.93 -4.51
N LEU A 20 10.82 -5.60 -4.52
CA LEU A 20 11.58 -5.25 -5.73
C LEU A 20 11.91 -6.43 -6.66
N ARG A 21 11.66 -7.66 -6.23
CA ARG A 21 11.94 -8.83 -7.06
C ARG A 21 10.95 -8.94 -8.22
N SER A 22 11.37 -8.54 -9.41
CA SER A 22 10.54 -8.49 -10.62
C SER A 22 10.07 -9.87 -11.12
N ASP A 23 10.74 -10.95 -10.70
CA ASP A 23 10.34 -12.35 -10.98
C ASP A 23 9.13 -12.81 -10.15
N ARG A 24 8.75 -12.06 -9.11
CA ARG A 24 7.65 -12.44 -8.21
C ARG A 24 6.28 -11.99 -8.71
N PRO A 25 5.24 -12.82 -8.54
CA PRO A 25 3.88 -12.48 -8.94
C PRO A 25 3.36 -11.17 -8.33
N ALA A 26 3.70 -10.88 -7.05
CA ALA A 26 3.31 -9.65 -6.40
C ALA A 26 3.85 -8.39 -7.10
N HIS A 27 5.11 -8.43 -7.59
CA HIS A 27 5.70 -7.34 -8.36
C HIS A 27 5.03 -7.23 -9.75
N ARG A 28 4.85 -8.38 -10.41
CA ARG A 28 4.23 -8.43 -11.75
C ARG A 28 2.79 -7.94 -11.76
N ALA A 29 2.06 -8.06 -10.65
CA ALA A 29 0.70 -7.55 -10.54
C ALA A 29 0.58 -6.07 -10.97
N PHE A 30 1.60 -5.25 -10.73
CA PHE A 30 1.63 -3.83 -11.12
C PHE A 30 1.76 -3.63 -12.64
N HIS A 31 2.39 -4.57 -13.36
CA HIS A 31 2.43 -4.57 -14.82
C HIS A 31 1.12 -5.09 -15.40
N ASP A 32 0.60 -6.18 -14.81
CA ASP A 32 -0.49 -6.94 -15.41
C ASP A 32 -1.87 -6.28 -15.16
N ALA A 33 -2.05 -5.60 -14.01
CA ALA A 33 -3.30 -4.94 -13.62
C ALA A 33 -3.17 -3.42 -13.39
N GLY A 34 -2.03 -2.82 -13.72
CA GLY A 34 -1.74 -1.41 -13.42
C GLY A 34 -2.62 -0.40 -14.16
N ASP A 35 -3.22 -0.79 -15.28
CA ASP A 35 -4.12 0.03 -16.09
C ASP A 35 -5.62 -0.18 -15.78
N MET A 36 -5.94 -1.01 -14.77
CA MET A 36 -7.32 -1.27 -14.35
C MET A 36 -7.95 -0.12 -13.52
N GLY A 37 -7.22 0.99 -13.31
CA GLY A 37 -7.72 2.18 -12.63
C GLY A 37 -7.69 2.11 -11.10
N TYR A 38 -7.19 1.04 -10.51
CA TYR A 38 -6.99 0.94 -9.06
C TYR A 38 -5.75 1.73 -8.61
N ARG A 39 -5.84 2.43 -7.47
CA ARG A 39 -4.65 2.86 -6.75
C ARG A 39 -4.00 1.63 -6.11
N MET A 40 -3.05 1.03 -6.80
CA MET A 40 -2.32 -0.14 -6.31
C MET A 40 -1.17 0.30 -5.42
N ILE A 41 -1.18 -0.19 -4.17
CA ILE A 41 -0.23 0.20 -3.11
C ILE A 41 0.68 -0.98 -2.80
N PRO A 42 1.97 -0.93 -3.17
CA PRO A 42 2.91 -2.00 -2.83
C PRO A 42 3.29 -1.94 -1.35
N VAL A 43 3.24 -3.11 -0.68
CA VAL A 43 3.62 -3.23 0.74
C VAL A 43 4.65 -4.34 0.91
N HIS A 44 5.84 -3.96 1.39
CA HIS A 44 6.92 -4.88 1.70
C HIS A 44 7.89 -4.28 2.73
N PRO A 45 8.01 -4.82 3.96
CA PRO A 45 8.76 -4.17 5.04
C PRO A 45 10.23 -3.87 4.73
N ARG A 46 10.91 -4.78 4.00
CA ARG A 46 12.34 -4.61 3.69
C ARG A 46 12.62 -3.67 2.52
N ASP A 47 11.68 -3.59 1.59
CA ASP A 47 11.86 -2.82 0.35
C ASP A 47 11.16 -1.44 0.42
N ALA A 48 10.60 -1.10 1.58
CA ALA A 48 9.92 0.17 1.81
C ALA A 48 10.83 1.37 1.51
N GLY A 49 10.26 2.43 0.92
CA GLY A 49 10.99 3.61 0.45
C GLY A 49 11.58 3.50 -0.95
N ASN A 50 11.60 2.30 -1.55
CA ASN A 50 11.84 2.12 -2.98
C ASN A 50 10.52 2.23 -3.76
N THR A 51 10.56 2.07 -5.08
CA THR A 51 9.36 2.12 -5.93
C THR A 51 9.18 0.88 -6.79
N ILE A 52 7.93 0.62 -7.16
CA ILE A 52 7.54 -0.31 -8.23
C ILE A 52 6.73 0.49 -9.25
N LEU A 53 7.27 0.70 -10.45
CA LEU A 53 6.65 1.53 -11.49
C LEU A 53 6.21 2.90 -10.94
N GLY A 54 7.11 3.59 -10.25
CA GLY A 54 6.88 4.91 -9.67
C GLY A 54 5.92 4.94 -8.47
N ARG A 55 5.48 3.79 -7.96
CA ARG A 55 4.64 3.68 -6.76
C ARG A 55 5.52 3.36 -5.56
N PRO A 56 5.56 4.21 -4.53
CA PRO A 56 6.40 3.98 -3.35
C PRO A 56 5.92 2.76 -2.56
N VAL A 57 6.87 1.89 -2.21
CA VAL A 57 6.63 0.69 -1.39
C VAL A 57 6.49 1.11 0.07
N ARG A 58 5.36 0.75 0.71
CA ARG A 58 5.09 1.03 2.14
C ARG A 58 5.71 -0.08 3.00
N SER A 59 6.05 0.27 4.23
CA SER A 59 6.55 -0.69 5.22
C SER A 59 5.45 -1.61 5.76
N HIS A 60 4.25 -1.08 5.88
CA HIS A 60 3.05 -1.77 6.37
C HIS A 60 1.77 -1.21 5.72
N PRO A 61 0.63 -1.91 5.79
CA PRO A 61 -0.57 -1.51 5.07
C PRO A 61 -1.39 -0.39 5.73
N TRP A 62 -1.04 0.03 6.94
CA TRP A 62 -1.82 0.96 7.77
C TRP A 62 -1.33 2.41 7.71
N GLN A 63 -0.56 2.78 6.68
CA GLN A 63 -0.19 4.18 6.48
C GLN A 63 -1.39 5.03 6.06
N ASN A 64 -2.41 4.39 5.47
CA ASN A 64 -3.70 4.98 5.20
C ASN A 64 -4.72 4.33 6.15
N GLU A 65 -5.58 5.11 6.80
CA GLU A 65 -6.45 4.64 7.88
C GLU A 65 -7.50 3.60 7.47
N GLU A 66 -7.97 3.62 6.21
CA GLU A 66 -9.03 2.73 5.73
C GLU A 66 -8.65 1.99 4.44
N PRO A 67 -7.80 0.96 4.50
CA PRO A 67 -7.57 0.11 3.35
C PRO A 67 -8.87 -0.60 2.93
N GLU A 68 -9.16 -0.60 1.61
CA GLU A 68 -10.39 -1.17 1.09
C GLU A 68 -10.26 -2.66 0.74
N LEU A 69 -9.08 -3.05 0.23
CA LEU A 69 -8.80 -4.42 -0.20
C LEU A 69 -7.33 -4.79 0.06
N PHE A 70 -7.10 -5.94 0.68
CA PHE A 70 -5.80 -6.60 0.75
C PHE A 70 -5.71 -7.75 -0.23
N VAL A 71 -4.69 -7.76 -1.08
CA VAL A 71 -4.32 -8.89 -1.93
C VAL A 71 -3.03 -9.49 -1.39
N LEU A 72 -3.10 -10.69 -0.82
CA LEU A 72 -2.01 -11.30 -0.07
C LEU A 72 -1.19 -12.25 -0.93
N PHE A 73 0.01 -11.83 -1.32
CA PHE A 73 1.04 -12.65 -1.98
C PHE A 73 2.04 -13.19 -0.96
N LEU A 74 1.54 -13.84 0.07
CA LEU A 74 2.33 -14.38 1.18
C LEU A 74 2.13 -15.90 1.28
N SER A 75 3.09 -16.59 1.92
CA SER A 75 2.86 -17.98 2.32
C SER A 75 1.79 -18.05 3.43
N PRO A 76 1.08 -19.18 3.59
CA PRO A 76 0.04 -19.33 4.61
C PRO A 76 0.50 -18.97 6.04
N ASP A 77 1.72 -19.34 6.41
CA ASP A 77 2.28 -19.01 7.73
C ASP A 77 2.42 -17.49 7.93
N ARG A 78 2.83 -16.78 6.88
CA ARG A 78 2.94 -15.32 6.93
C ARG A 78 1.58 -14.64 6.91
N VAL A 79 0.63 -15.17 6.14
CA VAL A 79 -0.76 -14.68 6.16
C VAL A 79 -1.31 -14.77 7.58
N PHE A 80 -1.24 -15.94 8.20
CA PHE A 80 -1.73 -16.16 9.56
C PHE A 80 -1.06 -15.22 10.57
N ALA A 81 0.28 -15.13 10.51
CA ALA A 81 1.04 -14.26 11.41
C ALA A 81 0.63 -12.78 11.27
N SER A 82 0.54 -12.27 10.02
CA SER A 82 0.16 -10.88 9.75
C SER A 82 -1.28 -10.57 10.17
N LEU A 83 -2.23 -11.42 9.81
CA LEU A 83 -3.64 -11.22 10.19
C LEU A 83 -3.80 -11.19 11.72
N ARG A 84 -3.13 -12.12 12.42
CA ARG A 84 -3.15 -12.18 13.88
C ARG A 84 -2.54 -10.92 14.51
N GLU A 85 -1.38 -10.49 14.02
CA GLU A 85 -0.69 -9.29 14.48
C GLU A 85 -1.60 -8.05 14.33
N TRP A 86 -2.16 -7.85 13.15
CA TRP A 86 -3.05 -6.72 12.87
C TRP A 86 -4.30 -6.69 13.75
N LEU A 87 -4.92 -7.85 14.00
CA LEU A 87 -6.05 -7.91 14.92
C LEU A 87 -5.65 -7.61 16.37
N LEU A 88 -4.48 -8.07 16.81
CA LEU A 88 -3.96 -7.78 18.15
C LEU A 88 -3.64 -6.28 18.33
N GLU A 89 -3.26 -5.60 17.25
CA GLU A 89 -3.09 -4.13 17.20
C GLU A 89 -4.42 -3.37 17.16
N GLY A 90 -5.54 -4.06 17.12
CA GLY A 90 -6.87 -3.47 17.01
C GLY A 90 -7.20 -2.92 15.61
N ARG A 91 -6.48 -3.35 14.57
CA ARG A 91 -6.72 -2.89 13.20
C ARG A 91 -7.98 -3.53 12.62
N LYS A 92 -8.76 -2.73 11.90
CA LYS A 92 -9.92 -3.21 11.14
C LYS A 92 -9.45 -3.76 9.80
N ILE A 93 -9.32 -5.09 9.69
CA ILE A 93 -8.90 -5.74 8.46
C ILE A 93 -10.01 -5.59 7.39
N PRO A 94 -9.67 -5.09 6.17
CA PRO A 94 -10.62 -4.95 5.08
C PRO A 94 -10.97 -6.32 4.47
N PHE A 95 -11.59 -6.32 3.29
CA PHE A 95 -11.72 -7.55 2.52
C PHE A 95 -10.34 -8.11 2.18
N VAL A 96 -10.16 -9.43 2.35
CA VAL A 96 -8.89 -10.13 2.10
C VAL A 96 -9.01 -11.01 0.87
N TRP A 97 -8.14 -10.79 -0.12
CA TRP A 97 -8.01 -11.69 -1.27
C TRP A 97 -6.75 -12.54 -1.10
N LEU A 98 -6.95 -13.81 -0.80
CA LEU A 98 -5.86 -14.79 -0.75
C LEU A 98 -5.47 -15.19 -2.18
N GLN A 99 -4.20 -14.98 -2.52
CA GLN A 99 -3.70 -15.47 -3.81
C GLN A 99 -3.50 -17.00 -3.77
N PRO A 100 -3.61 -17.70 -4.91
CA PRO A 100 -3.38 -19.14 -4.94
C PRO A 100 -2.06 -19.54 -4.26
N GLY A 101 -2.14 -20.41 -3.25
CA GLY A 101 -1.04 -20.83 -2.40
C GLY A 101 -0.83 -20.00 -1.12
N ALA A 102 -1.67 -18.99 -0.88
CA ALA A 102 -1.72 -18.24 0.37
C ALA A 102 -2.74 -18.84 1.36
N GLU A 103 -3.67 -19.63 0.85
CA GLU A 103 -4.74 -20.29 1.59
C GLU A 103 -4.23 -21.59 2.27
N ARG A 104 -4.76 -21.83 3.45
CA ARG A 104 -4.63 -23.07 4.23
C ARG A 104 -5.80 -23.15 5.21
N GLU A 105 -6.24 -24.33 5.59
CA GLU A 105 -7.43 -24.55 6.40
C GLU A 105 -7.47 -23.68 7.67
N ASP A 106 -6.36 -23.62 8.42
CA ASP A 106 -6.25 -22.78 9.63
C ASP A 106 -6.32 -21.28 9.36
N VAL A 107 -5.88 -20.80 8.17
CA VAL A 107 -6.03 -19.40 7.74
C VAL A 107 -7.50 -19.10 7.47
N LEU A 108 -8.19 -20.01 6.77
CA LEU A 108 -9.60 -19.83 6.42
C LEU A 108 -10.47 -19.86 7.68
N GLU A 109 -10.26 -20.83 8.55
CA GLU A 109 -10.94 -20.91 9.85
C GLU A 109 -10.70 -19.65 10.70
N PHE A 110 -9.48 -19.11 10.69
CA PHE A 110 -9.18 -17.88 11.39
C PHE A 110 -9.95 -16.68 10.83
N LEU A 111 -10.01 -16.52 9.50
CA LEU A 111 -10.76 -15.45 8.84
C LEU A 111 -12.26 -15.54 9.15
N GLU A 112 -12.83 -16.73 9.08
CA GLU A 112 -14.24 -17.00 9.42
C GLU A 112 -14.54 -16.65 10.88
N ASN A 113 -13.74 -17.16 11.82
CA ASN A 113 -13.90 -16.90 13.25
C ASN A 113 -13.75 -15.41 13.61
N ALA A 114 -12.90 -14.69 12.90
CA ALA A 114 -12.71 -13.25 13.05
C ALA A 114 -13.78 -12.41 12.32
N GLY A 115 -14.68 -13.03 11.55
CA GLY A 115 -15.68 -12.33 10.76
C GLY A 115 -15.11 -11.48 9.62
N ILE A 116 -13.90 -11.81 9.14
CA ILE A 116 -13.22 -11.12 8.05
C ILE A 116 -13.71 -11.70 6.73
N ARG A 117 -14.23 -10.84 5.84
CA ARG A 117 -14.64 -11.25 4.49
C ARG A 117 -13.42 -11.56 3.64
N TYR A 118 -13.46 -12.65 2.88
CA TYR A 118 -12.34 -13.06 2.04
C TYR A 118 -12.77 -13.70 0.72
N SER A 119 -11.81 -13.84 -0.20
CA SER A 119 -11.86 -14.67 -1.40
C SER A 119 -10.62 -15.55 -1.46
N GLU A 120 -10.77 -16.79 -1.95
CA GLU A 120 -9.71 -17.77 -2.11
C GLU A 120 -9.79 -18.52 -3.43
N GLY A 121 -8.78 -19.33 -3.75
CA GLY A 121 -8.77 -20.23 -4.92
C GLY A 121 -8.67 -19.52 -6.26
N ARG A 122 -8.56 -18.20 -6.30
CA ARG A 122 -8.52 -17.39 -7.52
C ARG A 122 -7.44 -16.32 -7.45
N CYS A 123 -6.77 -16.08 -8.59
CA CYS A 123 -5.83 -14.96 -8.71
C CYS A 123 -6.59 -13.65 -8.91
N TRP A 124 -6.37 -12.66 -8.05
CA TRP A 124 -7.00 -11.33 -8.16
C TRP A 124 -6.68 -10.68 -9.51
N VAL A 125 -5.41 -10.71 -9.92
CA VAL A 125 -4.96 -10.12 -11.21
C VAL A 125 -5.75 -10.70 -12.37
N VAL A 126 -5.83 -12.04 -12.46
CA VAL A 126 -6.60 -12.72 -13.51
C VAL A 126 -8.08 -12.35 -13.44
N THR A 127 -8.65 -12.33 -12.24
CA THR A 127 -10.07 -11.99 -12.04
C THR A 127 -10.40 -10.58 -12.55
N VAL A 128 -9.57 -9.58 -12.25
CA VAL A 128 -9.87 -8.20 -12.68
C VAL A 128 -9.56 -7.97 -14.16
N THR A 129 -8.50 -8.59 -14.70
CA THR A 129 -8.12 -8.40 -16.11
C THR A 129 -9.03 -9.17 -17.06
N GLU A 130 -9.32 -10.46 -16.82
CA GLU A 130 -10.21 -11.26 -17.68
C GLU A 130 -11.68 -10.84 -17.54
N GLY A 131 -12.09 -10.36 -16.35
CA GLY A 131 -13.43 -9.83 -16.12
C GLY A 131 -13.63 -8.38 -16.55
N ASP A 132 -12.58 -7.70 -17.04
CA ASP A 132 -12.55 -6.24 -17.32
C ASP A 132 -13.18 -5.41 -16.17
N LEU A 133 -12.82 -5.79 -14.92
CA LEU A 133 -13.37 -5.18 -13.71
C LEU A 133 -12.58 -3.91 -13.35
N ARG A 134 -12.71 -2.87 -14.16
CA ARG A 134 -12.04 -1.58 -13.95
C ARG A 134 -12.65 -0.82 -12.78
N CYS A 135 -11.81 -0.10 -12.04
CA CYS A 135 -12.29 0.82 -11.01
C CYS A 135 -13.20 1.89 -11.65
N ASN A 136 -14.41 2.06 -11.11
CA ASN A 136 -15.39 3.03 -11.61
C ASN A 136 -15.08 4.47 -11.21
N GLN A 137 -14.29 4.67 -10.16
CA GLN A 137 -13.93 5.97 -9.60
C GLN A 137 -12.42 6.00 -9.28
N PRO A 138 -11.55 5.94 -10.30
CA PRO A 138 -10.11 5.95 -10.09
C PRO A 138 -9.67 7.21 -9.33
N LEU A 139 -8.71 7.04 -8.44
CA LEU A 139 -8.05 8.15 -7.78
C LEU A 139 -6.99 8.75 -8.70
N ASP A 140 -6.83 10.07 -8.62
CA ASP A 140 -5.79 10.75 -9.36
C ASP A 140 -4.40 10.26 -8.94
N ALA A 141 -3.48 10.27 -9.88
CA ALA A 141 -2.08 10.02 -9.60
C ALA A 141 -1.48 11.25 -8.91
N VAL A 142 -0.96 11.07 -7.70
CA VAL A 142 -0.46 12.15 -6.85
C VAL A 142 1.03 12.03 -6.57
N PRO A 143 1.73 13.13 -6.24
CA PRO A 143 3.11 13.10 -5.75
C PRO A 143 3.27 12.23 -4.50
N TRP A 144 4.49 11.75 -4.29
CA TRP A 144 4.82 10.96 -3.12
C TRP A 144 6.07 11.53 -2.41
N PHE A 145 6.25 11.14 -1.16
CA PHE A 145 7.22 11.73 -0.26
C PHE A 145 7.99 10.66 0.50
N LEU A 146 9.21 11.01 0.87
CA LEU A 146 10.14 10.12 1.56
C LEU A 146 10.86 10.90 2.66
N GLN A 147 10.88 10.36 3.87
CA GLN A 147 11.75 10.83 4.93
C GLN A 147 12.77 9.75 5.29
N THR A 148 14.04 10.12 5.27
CA THR A 148 15.18 9.24 5.58
C THR A 148 16.12 9.94 6.56
N VAL A 149 17.02 9.17 7.17
CA VAL A 149 18.11 9.71 8.00
C VAL A 149 19.31 9.99 7.11
N ALA A 150 19.92 11.18 7.24
CA ALA A 150 21.13 11.53 6.51
C ALA A 150 22.31 10.62 6.90
N GLN A 151 23.14 10.26 5.91
CA GLN A 151 24.33 9.42 6.12
C GLN A 151 25.64 10.24 6.27
N ASP A 152 25.55 11.55 6.47
CA ASP A 152 26.68 12.45 6.63
C ASP A 152 27.21 12.53 8.07
N GLY A 153 26.66 11.72 8.96
CA GLY A 153 26.99 11.72 10.40
C GLY A 153 26.22 12.75 11.22
N SER A 154 25.35 13.54 10.61
CA SER A 154 24.50 14.52 11.32
C SER A 154 23.29 13.87 12.00
N GLU A 155 22.89 12.67 11.56
CA GLU A 155 21.63 12.01 11.96
C GLU A 155 20.37 12.88 11.71
N CYS A 156 20.48 13.87 10.84
CA CYS A 156 19.36 14.73 10.49
C CYS A 156 18.37 14.01 9.59
N SER A 157 17.07 14.27 9.79
CA SER A 157 16.04 13.79 8.86
C SER A 157 16.07 14.56 7.55
N LEU A 158 15.94 13.84 6.44
CA LEU A 158 15.85 14.38 5.08
C LEU A 158 14.47 14.12 4.52
N TRP A 159 13.75 15.20 4.23
CA TRP A 159 12.46 15.13 3.55
C TRP A 159 12.62 15.36 2.05
N ARG A 160 12.06 14.47 1.23
CA ARG A 160 12.11 14.55 -0.24
C ARG A 160 10.72 14.41 -0.81
N ALA A 161 10.46 15.16 -1.88
CA ALA A 161 9.22 15.10 -2.66
C ALA A 161 9.53 14.61 -4.07
N PHE A 162 8.67 13.75 -4.60
CA PHE A 162 8.78 13.16 -5.93
C PHE A 162 7.46 13.30 -6.68
N GLU A 163 7.56 13.57 -7.98
CA GLU A 163 6.38 13.55 -8.85
C GLU A 163 5.78 12.15 -8.94
N SER A 164 4.49 12.10 -9.24
CA SER A 164 3.80 10.84 -9.50
C SER A 164 4.50 10.04 -10.60
N GLY A 165 4.70 8.74 -10.37
CA GLY A 165 5.35 7.86 -11.34
C GLY A 165 6.88 7.95 -11.36
N TYR A 166 7.50 8.78 -10.52
CA TYR A 166 8.96 8.84 -10.41
C TYR A 166 9.53 7.59 -9.73
N ASP A 167 10.46 6.92 -10.39
CA ASP A 167 11.16 5.77 -9.81
C ASP A 167 12.32 6.21 -8.92
N HIS A 168 12.42 5.57 -7.76
CA HIS A 168 13.46 5.83 -6.76
C HIS A 168 14.00 4.52 -6.17
N ALA A 169 15.30 4.49 -5.95
CA ALA A 169 15.97 3.45 -5.19
C ALA A 169 16.55 4.06 -3.91
N ARG A 170 16.03 3.60 -2.77
CA ARG A 170 16.43 4.09 -1.46
C ARG A 170 17.75 3.44 -1.01
N ASP A 171 18.67 4.24 -0.52
CA ASP A 171 19.94 3.83 0.07
C ASP A 171 20.13 4.26 1.54
N GLU A 172 19.32 5.23 2.02
CA GLU A 172 19.39 5.68 3.41
C GLU A 172 18.35 4.96 4.30
N PRO A 173 18.55 4.97 5.65
CA PRO A 173 17.56 4.46 6.60
C PRO A 173 16.23 5.18 6.48
N LEU A 174 15.15 4.41 6.35
CA LEU A 174 13.80 4.92 6.20
C LEU A 174 13.22 5.37 7.54
N GLU A 175 12.62 6.55 7.56
CA GLU A 175 11.77 7.02 8.65
C GLU A 175 10.28 6.99 8.25
N TRP A 176 9.96 7.44 7.02
CA TRP A 176 8.60 7.43 6.51
C TRP A 176 8.57 7.43 4.98
N VAL A 177 7.52 6.85 4.38
CA VAL A 177 7.24 6.89 2.94
C VAL A 177 5.74 6.85 2.71
N GLY A 178 5.24 7.66 1.79
CA GLY A 178 3.84 7.66 1.39
C GLY A 178 3.57 8.63 0.26
N ASP A 179 2.37 8.57 -0.31
CA ASP A 179 1.92 9.58 -1.26
C ASP A 179 1.07 10.67 -0.57
N LEU A 180 0.50 11.58 -1.34
CA LEU A 180 -0.28 12.68 -0.79
C LEU A 180 -1.50 12.18 0.00
N TYR A 181 -2.17 11.11 -0.44
CA TYR A 181 -3.29 10.50 0.29
C TYR A 181 -2.84 9.92 1.65
N ASP A 182 -1.69 9.24 1.67
CA ASP A 182 -1.11 8.75 2.93
C ASP A 182 -0.77 9.93 3.85
N LEU A 183 -0.25 11.03 3.30
CA LEU A 183 0.09 12.22 4.07
C LEU A 183 -1.16 12.93 4.64
N GLU A 184 -2.28 12.90 3.91
CA GLU A 184 -3.56 13.48 4.36
C GLU A 184 -4.19 12.67 5.48
N ASP A 185 -4.21 11.35 5.36
CA ASP A 185 -5.06 10.47 6.16
C ASP A 185 -4.30 9.75 7.29
N SER A 186 -2.98 9.59 7.20
CA SER A 186 -2.20 8.83 8.17
C SER A 186 -2.12 9.50 9.55
N ASP A 187 -2.31 8.71 10.61
CA ASP A 187 -2.08 9.11 12.01
C ASP A 187 -0.62 8.93 12.47
N GLU A 188 0.27 8.50 11.59
CA GLU A 188 1.69 8.38 11.91
C GLU A 188 2.30 9.74 12.28
N THR A 189 3.29 9.69 13.16
CA THR A 189 3.91 10.89 13.74
C THR A 189 4.44 11.86 12.67
N ILE A 190 5.10 11.35 11.64
CA ILE A 190 5.69 12.17 10.57
C ILE A 190 4.60 12.83 9.73
N ALA A 191 3.58 12.09 9.31
CA ALA A 191 2.47 12.64 8.54
C ALA A 191 1.73 13.76 9.33
N ARG A 192 1.43 13.51 10.62
CA ARG A 192 0.83 14.53 11.50
C ARG A 192 1.72 15.75 11.67
N TYR A 193 3.03 15.55 11.82
CA TYR A 193 3.98 16.65 11.95
C TYR A 193 4.01 17.51 10.69
N VAL A 194 4.10 16.91 9.50
CA VAL A 194 4.07 17.64 8.23
C VAL A 194 2.77 18.45 8.09
N ARG A 195 1.61 17.86 8.40
CA ARG A 195 0.33 18.59 8.39
C ARG A 195 0.33 19.78 9.36
N SER A 196 0.97 19.65 10.53
CA SER A 196 1.04 20.73 11.52
C SER A 196 1.92 21.92 11.10
N LEU A 197 2.82 21.71 10.15
CA LEU A 197 3.70 22.76 9.60
C LEU A 197 3.06 23.58 8.48
N ARG A 198 1.83 23.25 8.08
CA ARG A 198 1.09 23.98 7.04
C ARG A 198 0.82 25.41 7.48
N GLN A 199 1.11 26.36 6.60
CA GLN A 199 0.86 27.78 6.82
C GLN A 199 -0.59 28.18 6.47
N GLU A 200 -1.00 29.36 6.87
CA GLU A 200 -2.31 29.90 6.51
C GLU A 200 -2.43 30.05 4.97
N ASN A 201 -3.53 29.54 4.41
CA ASN A 201 -3.80 29.48 2.96
C ASN A 201 -2.85 28.61 2.12
N GLU A 202 -2.02 27.79 2.75
CA GLU A 202 -1.15 26.81 2.07
C GLU A 202 -1.87 25.46 1.93
N THR A 203 -1.81 24.84 0.75
CA THR A 203 -2.28 23.45 0.61
C THR A 203 -1.29 22.47 1.29
N LEU A 204 -1.73 21.26 1.60
CA LEU A 204 -0.82 20.25 2.14
C LEU A 204 0.30 19.89 1.14
N LEU A 205 -0.04 19.87 -0.15
CA LEU A 205 0.92 19.63 -1.22
C LEU A 205 2.01 20.73 -1.25
N ASP A 206 1.61 22.01 -1.18
CA ASP A 206 2.56 23.12 -1.15
C ASP A 206 3.47 23.05 0.09
N ALA A 207 2.89 22.74 1.25
CA ALA A 207 3.67 22.55 2.48
C ALA A 207 4.70 21.42 2.33
N ALA A 208 4.28 20.27 1.80
CA ALA A 208 5.16 19.13 1.60
C ALA A 208 6.31 19.43 0.62
N TYR A 209 6.04 20.17 -0.47
CA TYR A 209 7.08 20.62 -1.39
C TYR A 209 8.01 21.68 -0.78
N ARG A 210 7.47 22.60 0.01
CA ARG A 210 8.29 23.62 0.71
C ARG A 210 9.28 22.98 1.69
N LEU A 211 8.88 21.92 2.37
CA LEU A 211 9.74 21.18 3.31
C LEU A 211 10.83 20.37 2.60
N SER A 212 10.72 20.10 1.30
CA SER A 212 11.69 19.34 0.51
C SER A 212 12.84 20.20 -0.06
N LYS A 213 12.86 21.49 0.20
CA LYS A 213 13.83 22.46 -0.34
C LYS A 213 14.99 22.76 0.60
#